data_6eeeefe46aa9ccc5055d0596a8e5083f
#
_entry.id   6eeeefe46aa9ccc5055d0596a8e5083f
#
_cell.length_a   1.000
_cell.length_b   1.000
_cell.length_c   1.000
_cell.angle_alpha   90.00
_cell.angle_beta   90.00
_cell.angle_gamma   90.00
#
_symmetry.space_group_name_H-M   'P 1'
#
loop_
_entity.id
_entity.type
_entity.pdbx_description
1 polymer ?
#
loop_
_entity_poly.entity_id
_entity_poly.type
_entity_poly.pdbx_seq_one_letter_code
_entity_poly.pdbx_strand_id
1 'polypeptide(L)'
;MSESKEILALFNLIDDPDEEVFFSVQQRIISYGLPIIPKLEYLWENTANQAAQERIENIIHQLQLKQLTEEFINWKDGDADLLFGALLVSKYQFPTMVAANSFQEIEKIRRNVWIEMNSYLTPLEQIKVIESILYNYYKVKGGEIVYDQVNEFTINKLLETKKGNAITTGILYLVLCELLGVPVKAIGIPQQFILGYFSSNNLEASDTSSLC
;
A
#
# COMPACT_ATOMS: atom_id res chain seq x y z
N MET A 1 -3.37 31.53 19.35
CA MET A 1 -2.11 32.18 19.87
C MET A 1 -1.41 31.39 20.97
N SER A 2 -2.12 30.62 21.79
CA SER A 2 -1.55 29.75 22.86
C SER A 2 -0.80 28.53 22.29
N GLU A 3 -1.41 27.80 21.37
CA GLU A 3 -0.89 26.54 20.80
C GLU A 3 0.45 26.69 20.05
N SER A 4 0.62 27.76 19.28
CA SER A 4 1.88 28.01 18.58
C SER A 4 3.06 28.27 19.51
N LYS A 5 2.82 28.90 20.69
CA LYS A 5 3.86 29.12 21.70
C LYS A 5 4.22 27.82 22.42
N GLU A 6 3.22 26.98 22.71
CA GLU A 6 3.44 25.68 23.33
C GLU A 6 4.26 24.76 22.41
N ILE A 7 3.94 24.68 21.13
CA ILE A 7 4.70 23.89 20.13
C ILE A 7 6.17 24.35 20.08
N LEU A 8 6.42 25.65 20.03
CA LEU A 8 7.80 26.18 20.04
C LEU A 8 8.54 25.83 21.35
N ALA A 9 7.87 25.87 22.48
CA ALA A 9 8.47 25.46 23.74
C ALA A 9 8.82 23.97 23.79
N LEU A 10 7.92 23.12 23.28
CA LEU A 10 8.17 21.68 23.14
C LEU A 10 9.34 21.39 22.19
N PHE A 11 9.45 22.11 21.09
CA PHE A 11 10.55 21.93 20.13
C PHE A 11 11.92 22.27 20.75
N ASN A 12 11.97 23.26 21.62
CA ASN A 12 13.22 23.62 22.35
C ASN A 12 13.63 22.58 23.40
N LEU A 13 12.74 21.63 23.74
CA LEU A 13 13.02 20.56 24.71
C LEU A 13 13.25 19.19 24.03
N ILE A 14 13.27 19.12 22.71
CA ILE A 14 13.51 17.85 21.99
C ILE A 14 14.93 17.34 22.22
N ASP A 15 15.91 18.21 22.37
CA ASP A 15 17.31 17.89 22.64
C ASP A 15 17.67 17.85 24.11
N ASP A 16 16.69 17.94 25.03
CA ASP A 16 16.94 17.87 26.47
C ASP A 16 17.65 16.54 26.80
N PRO A 17 18.75 16.58 27.60
CA PRO A 17 19.49 15.39 27.96
C PRO A 17 18.72 14.46 28.93
N ASP A 18 17.69 14.97 29.60
CA ASP A 18 16.83 14.17 30.47
C ASP A 18 15.81 13.39 29.66
N GLU A 19 15.93 12.06 29.70
CA GLU A 19 15.05 11.16 28.96
C GLU A 19 13.58 11.19 29.45
N GLU A 20 13.31 11.51 30.72
CA GLU A 20 11.95 11.65 31.24
C GLU A 20 11.28 12.91 30.66
N VAL A 21 12.06 14.01 30.59
CA VAL A 21 11.62 15.25 29.96
C VAL A 21 11.35 15.01 28.48
N PHE A 22 12.31 14.40 27.77
CA PHE A 22 12.14 14.08 26.35
C PHE A 22 10.91 13.21 26.11
N PHE A 23 10.70 12.14 26.89
CA PHE A 23 9.54 11.26 26.74
C PHE A 23 8.22 12.04 26.91
N SER A 24 8.14 12.91 27.90
CA SER A 24 6.96 13.76 28.15
C SER A 24 6.68 14.70 26.97
N VAL A 25 7.74 15.33 26.45
CA VAL A 25 7.70 16.22 25.27
C VAL A 25 7.24 15.45 24.02
N GLN A 26 7.83 14.28 23.78
CA GLN A 26 7.49 13.41 22.67
C GLN A 26 6.00 13.03 22.70
N GLN A 27 5.49 12.56 23.84
CA GLN A 27 4.08 12.20 23.99
C GLN A 27 3.15 13.40 23.73
N ARG A 28 3.56 14.57 24.20
CA ARG A 28 2.81 15.80 23.97
C ARG A 28 2.79 16.19 22.49
N ILE A 29 3.94 16.11 21.80
CA ILE A 29 4.02 16.36 20.34
C ILE A 29 3.16 15.36 19.57
N ILE A 30 3.25 14.05 19.90
CA ILE A 30 2.44 13.02 19.27
C ILE A 30 0.93 13.26 19.44
N SER A 31 0.52 13.87 20.56
CA SER A 31 -0.89 14.19 20.80
C SER A 31 -1.49 15.21 19.84
N TYR A 32 -0.66 16.02 19.15
CA TYR A 32 -1.13 16.95 18.10
C TYR A 32 -1.47 16.22 16.78
N GLY A 33 -1.03 14.97 16.62
CA GLY A 33 -1.27 14.17 15.43
C GLY A 33 -0.51 14.66 14.19
N LEU A 34 -0.96 14.22 13.02
CA LEU A 34 -0.27 14.49 11.74
C LEU A 34 -0.06 15.97 11.38
N PRO A 35 -0.96 16.92 11.71
CA PRO A 35 -0.76 18.32 11.35
C PRO A 35 0.53 18.95 11.89
N ILE A 36 1.21 18.28 12.84
CA ILE A 36 2.49 18.75 13.37
C ILE A 36 3.68 18.40 12.47
N ILE A 37 3.57 17.38 11.60
CA ILE A 37 4.68 16.84 10.78
C ILE A 37 5.41 17.93 9.98
N PRO A 38 4.73 18.81 9.22
CA PRO A 38 5.44 19.85 8.47
C PRO A 38 6.28 20.78 9.34
N LYS A 39 5.87 21.00 10.59
CA LYS A 39 6.65 21.82 11.54
C LYS A 39 7.86 21.04 12.09
N LEU A 40 7.72 19.73 12.28
CA LEU A 40 8.82 18.85 12.69
C LEU A 40 9.86 18.72 11.56
N GLU A 41 9.41 18.56 10.31
CA GLU A 41 10.29 18.55 9.13
C GLU A 41 11.07 19.85 9.01
N TYR A 42 10.41 21.01 9.15
CA TYR A 42 11.06 22.30 9.18
C TYR A 42 12.08 22.41 10.32
N LEU A 43 11.76 21.92 11.52
CA LEU A 43 12.68 21.90 12.64
C LEU A 43 13.90 21.01 12.36
N TRP A 44 13.68 19.84 11.80
CA TRP A 44 14.72 18.89 11.40
C TRP A 44 15.72 19.52 10.43
N GLU A 45 15.23 20.17 9.36
CA GLU A 45 16.05 20.88 8.36
C GLU A 45 16.92 21.99 8.97
N ASN A 46 16.44 22.64 10.04
CA ASN A 46 17.14 23.77 10.69
C ASN A 46 17.91 23.38 11.94
N THR A 47 17.96 22.10 12.29
CA THR A 47 18.68 21.59 13.47
C THR A 47 20.03 21.01 13.05
N ALA A 48 21.13 21.55 13.60
CA ALA A 48 22.48 21.04 13.34
C ALA A 48 22.88 19.85 14.23
N ASN A 49 22.15 19.61 15.30
CA ASN A 49 22.41 18.53 16.26
C ASN A 49 21.84 17.21 15.72
N GLN A 50 22.72 16.27 15.37
CA GLN A 50 22.34 14.96 14.83
C GLN A 50 21.43 14.15 15.77
N ALA A 51 21.70 14.18 17.09
CA ALA A 51 20.86 13.46 18.06
C ALA A 51 19.44 14.04 18.12
N ALA A 52 19.29 15.36 18.02
CA ALA A 52 17.97 15.99 17.94
C ALA A 52 17.27 15.64 16.61
N GLN A 53 17.99 15.59 15.49
CA GLN A 53 17.43 15.14 14.22
C GLN A 53 16.90 13.72 14.30
N GLU A 54 17.65 12.78 14.87
CA GLU A 54 17.21 11.38 15.06
C GLU A 54 15.95 11.30 15.95
N ARG A 55 15.86 12.12 16.99
CA ARG A 55 14.67 12.20 17.85
C ARG A 55 13.46 12.74 17.09
N ILE A 56 13.64 13.77 16.25
CA ILE A 56 12.57 14.33 15.40
C ILE A 56 12.10 13.29 14.40
N GLU A 57 13.00 12.60 13.71
CA GLU A 57 12.68 11.52 12.77
C GLU A 57 11.85 10.42 13.43
N ASN A 58 12.26 10.00 14.64
CA ASN A 58 11.51 9.01 15.41
C ASN A 58 10.08 9.46 15.76
N ILE A 59 9.90 10.75 16.11
CA ILE A 59 8.57 11.32 16.39
C ILE A 59 7.71 11.30 15.11
N ILE A 60 8.25 11.74 13.98
CA ILE A 60 7.56 11.73 12.68
C ILE A 60 7.17 10.30 12.32
N HIS A 61 8.11 9.36 12.44
CA HIS A 61 7.85 7.95 12.15
C HIS A 61 6.74 7.35 13.02
N GLN A 62 6.73 7.64 14.31
CA GLN A 62 5.67 7.19 15.23
C GLN A 62 4.30 7.77 14.85
N LEU A 63 4.22 9.04 14.46
CA LEU A 63 2.99 9.67 14.01
C LEU A 63 2.45 9.01 12.74
N GLN A 64 3.33 8.77 11.76
CA GLN A 64 2.99 8.10 10.50
C GLN A 64 2.53 6.65 10.73
N LEU A 65 3.23 5.91 11.60
CA LEU A 65 2.90 4.53 11.93
C LEU A 65 1.55 4.42 12.67
N LYS A 66 1.29 5.33 13.60
CA LYS A 66 0.01 5.38 14.31
C LYS A 66 -1.16 5.57 13.34
N GLN A 67 -1.05 6.54 12.44
CA GLN A 67 -2.08 6.76 11.42
C GLN A 67 -2.25 5.55 10.52
N LEU A 68 -1.16 4.98 10.03
CA LEU A 68 -1.21 3.83 9.15
C LEU A 68 -1.88 2.63 9.85
N THR A 69 -1.62 2.45 11.15
CA THR A 69 -2.28 1.42 11.95
C THR A 69 -3.80 1.63 12.00
N GLU A 70 -4.25 2.87 12.22
CA GLU A 70 -5.68 3.22 12.20
C GLU A 70 -6.30 2.98 10.80
N GLU A 71 -5.59 3.33 9.73
CA GLU A 71 -6.02 3.06 8.35
C GLU A 71 -6.14 1.55 8.07
N PHE A 72 -5.21 0.72 8.55
CA PHE A 72 -5.28 -0.74 8.43
C PHE A 72 -6.46 -1.34 9.21
N ILE A 73 -6.71 -0.85 10.43
CA ILE A 73 -7.86 -1.29 11.24
C ILE A 73 -9.16 -0.96 10.50
N ASN A 74 -9.32 0.28 10.02
CA ASN A 74 -10.49 0.71 9.27
C ASN A 74 -10.68 -0.09 7.97
N TRP A 75 -9.60 -0.40 7.27
CA TRP A 75 -9.63 -1.24 6.08
C TRP A 75 -10.09 -2.67 6.39
N LYS A 76 -9.54 -3.27 7.46
CA LYS A 76 -9.89 -4.63 7.88
C LYS A 76 -11.36 -4.74 8.33
N ASP A 77 -11.85 -3.72 9.04
CA ASP A 77 -13.21 -3.70 9.59
C ASP A 77 -14.26 -3.23 8.55
N GLY A 78 -13.81 -2.70 7.42
CA GLY A 78 -14.62 -2.30 6.27
C GLY A 78 -14.72 -3.38 5.20
N ASP A 79 -14.73 -2.95 3.93
CA ASP A 79 -14.89 -3.85 2.77
C ASP A 79 -13.62 -4.67 2.45
N ALA A 80 -12.51 -4.40 3.14
CA ALA A 80 -11.20 -5.02 2.94
C ALA A 80 -10.75 -5.05 1.46
N ASP A 81 -11.00 -3.94 0.73
CA ASP A 81 -10.64 -3.76 -0.68
C ASP A 81 -9.17 -4.09 -0.95
N LEU A 82 -8.92 -4.96 -1.93
CA LEU A 82 -7.58 -5.49 -2.19
C LEU A 82 -6.59 -4.41 -2.63
N LEU A 83 -7.03 -3.49 -3.49
CA LEU A 83 -6.17 -2.40 -3.96
C LEU A 83 -5.81 -1.47 -2.82
N PHE A 84 -6.79 -1.09 -2.01
CA PHE A 84 -6.54 -0.21 -0.88
C PHE A 84 -5.59 -0.85 0.14
N GLY A 85 -5.78 -2.13 0.48
CA GLY A 85 -4.86 -2.87 1.33
C GLY A 85 -3.43 -2.93 0.78
N ALA A 86 -3.26 -3.18 -0.51
CA ALA A 86 -1.94 -3.17 -1.16
C ALA A 86 -1.28 -1.77 -1.16
N LEU A 87 -2.08 -0.70 -1.25
CA LEU A 87 -1.58 0.67 -1.12
C LEU A 87 -1.19 1.03 0.32
N LEU A 88 -1.89 0.51 1.33
CA LEU A 88 -1.48 0.67 2.73
C LEU A 88 -0.12 0.00 2.99
N VAL A 89 0.11 -1.20 2.44
CA VAL A 89 1.44 -1.85 2.50
C VAL A 89 2.49 -0.99 1.80
N SER A 90 2.17 -0.41 0.65
CA SER A 90 3.07 0.51 -0.04
C SER A 90 3.37 1.77 0.79
N LYS A 91 2.37 2.32 1.48
CA LYS A 91 2.50 3.50 2.34
C LYS A 91 3.38 3.24 3.56
N TYR A 92 3.36 2.02 4.11
CA TYR A 92 4.29 1.63 5.18
C TYR A 92 5.75 1.82 4.75
N GLN A 93 6.08 1.41 3.53
CA GLN A 93 7.44 1.52 3.00
C GLN A 93 7.76 2.91 2.43
N PHE A 94 6.76 3.59 1.89
CA PHE A 94 6.86 4.91 1.27
C PHE A 94 5.82 5.87 1.86
N PRO A 95 6.04 6.40 3.07
CA PRO A 95 5.03 7.22 3.77
C PRO A 95 4.60 8.48 3.00
N THR A 96 5.48 9.01 2.14
CA THR A 96 5.23 10.21 1.32
C THR A 96 4.58 9.91 -0.03
N MET A 97 4.28 8.63 -0.33
CA MET A 97 3.66 8.28 -1.60
C MET A 97 2.27 8.92 -1.77
N VAL A 98 1.98 9.35 -2.99
CA VAL A 98 0.66 9.87 -3.37
C VAL A 98 -0.17 8.73 -3.96
N ALA A 99 -1.07 8.15 -3.17
CA ALA A 99 -1.90 7.02 -3.58
C ALA A 99 -2.72 7.30 -4.86
N ALA A 100 -3.12 8.55 -5.09
CA ALA A 100 -3.86 8.97 -6.29
C ALA A 100 -3.14 8.63 -7.60
N ASN A 101 -1.79 8.65 -7.62
CA ASN A 101 -1.02 8.28 -8.80
C ASN A 101 -1.19 6.79 -9.15
N SER A 102 -1.20 5.93 -8.14
CA SER A 102 -1.41 4.49 -8.31
C SER A 102 -2.83 4.20 -8.80
N PHE A 103 -3.83 4.85 -8.24
CA PHE A 103 -5.22 4.75 -8.71
C PHE A 103 -5.36 5.17 -10.19
N GLN A 104 -4.73 6.28 -10.58
CA GLN A 104 -4.76 6.76 -11.97
C GLN A 104 -4.10 5.77 -12.93
N GLU A 105 -2.96 5.18 -12.56
CA GLU A 105 -2.30 4.18 -13.41
C GLU A 105 -3.12 2.91 -13.55
N ILE A 106 -3.70 2.40 -12.46
CA ILE A 106 -4.60 1.23 -12.51
C ILE A 106 -5.82 1.53 -13.37
N GLU A 107 -6.43 2.71 -13.24
CA GLU A 107 -7.59 3.10 -14.05
C GLU A 107 -7.24 3.20 -15.55
N LYS A 108 -6.05 3.65 -15.91
CA LYS A 108 -5.57 3.62 -17.30
C LYS A 108 -5.45 2.19 -17.82
N ILE A 109 -4.86 1.28 -17.03
CA ILE A 109 -4.73 -0.13 -17.40
C ILE A 109 -6.12 -0.74 -17.55
N ARG A 110 -7.00 -0.56 -16.56
CA ARG A 110 -8.38 -1.04 -16.59
C ARG A 110 -9.12 -0.59 -17.85
N ARG A 111 -9.00 0.69 -18.20
CA ARG A 111 -9.66 1.25 -19.40
C ARG A 111 -9.13 0.61 -20.68
N ASN A 112 -7.84 0.38 -20.80
CA ASN A 112 -7.25 -0.26 -21.97
C ASN A 112 -7.70 -1.72 -22.09
N VAL A 113 -7.80 -2.45 -20.98
CA VAL A 113 -8.37 -3.81 -20.99
C VAL A 113 -9.85 -3.77 -21.36
N TRP A 114 -10.61 -2.83 -20.79
CA TRP A 114 -12.06 -2.72 -21.04
C TRP A 114 -12.40 -2.46 -22.50
N ILE A 115 -11.58 -1.68 -23.23
CA ILE A 115 -11.77 -1.40 -24.66
C ILE A 115 -11.69 -2.69 -25.51
N GLU A 116 -10.82 -3.63 -25.12
CA GLU A 116 -10.64 -4.91 -25.79
C GLU A 116 -11.63 -5.99 -25.31
N MET A 117 -12.31 -5.75 -24.18
CA MET A 117 -13.31 -6.66 -23.63
C MET A 117 -14.65 -6.52 -24.35
N ASN A 118 -15.31 -7.64 -24.58
CA ASN A 118 -16.70 -7.66 -25.05
C ASN A 118 -17.44 -8.91 -24.53
N SER A 119 -18.75 -8.91 -24.61
CA SER A 119 -19.63 -9.97 -24.07
C SER A 119 -19.56 -11.31 -24.81
N TYR A 120 -18.90 -11.36 -25.95
CA TYR A 120 -18.75 -12.59 -26.74
C TYR A 120 -17.46 -13.37 -26.43
N LEU A 121 -16.55 -12.77 -25.66
CA LEU A 121 -15.30 -13.41 -25.29
C LEU A 121 -15.55 -14.56 -24.30
N THR A 122 -14.95 -15.69 -24.62
CA THR A 122 -14.87 -16.82 -23.69
C THR A 122 -14.01 -16.48 -22.48
N PRO A 123 -14.13 -17.20 -21.37
CA PRO A 123 -13.29 -16.99 -20.19
C PRO A 123 -11.79 -16.96 -20.52
N LEU A 124 -11.33 -17.86 -21.35
CA LEU A 124 -9.92 -17.92 -21.76
C LEU A 124 -9.49 -16.70 -22.59
N GLU A 125 -10.37 -16.20 -23.45
CA GLU A 125 -10.10 -15.00 -24.24
C GLU A 125 -10.07 -13.75 -23.36
N GLN A 126 -10.95 -13.64 -22.37
CA GLN A 126 -10.90 -12.54 -21.38
C GLN A 126 -9.56 -12.51 -20.65
N ILE A 127 -9.10 -13.66 -20.17
CA ILE A 127 -7.78 -13.79 -19.52
C ILE A 127 -6.66 -13.36 -20.49
N LYS A 128 -6.68 -13.84 -21.75
CA LYS A 128 -5.68 -13.48 -22.77
C LYS A 128 -5.65 -11.98 -23.07
N VAL A 129 -6.80 -11.30 -23.04
CA VAL A 129 -6.87 -9.84 -23.19
C VAL A 129 -6.14 -9.15 -22.03
N ILE A 130 -6.42 -9.53 -20.78
CA ILE A 130 -5.75 -8.97 -19.60
C ILE A 130 -4.23 -9.21 -19.70
N GLU A 131 -3.81 -10.44 -19.99
CA GLU A 131 -2.41 -10.80 -20.13
C GLU A 131 -1.72 -10.00 -21.25
N SER A 132 -2.37 -9.88 -22.40
CA SER A 132 -1.82 -9.12 -23.52
C SER A 132 -1.62 -7.66 -23.18
N ILE A 133 -2.58 -7.04 -22.51
CA ILE A 133 -2.45 -5.64 -22.08
C ILE A 133 -1.35 -5.50 -21.01
N LEU A 134 -1.34 -6.34 -19.99
CA LEU A 134 -0.32 -6.24 -18.92
C LEU A 134 1.09 -6.53 -19.42
N TYR A 135 1.29 -7.66 -20.10
CA TYR A 135 2.63 -8.14 -20.41
C TYR A 135 3.14 -7.66 -21.77
N ASN A 136 2.27 -7.50 -22.79
CA ASN A 136 2.71 -7.09 -24.11
C ASN A 136 2.64 -5.56 -24.30
N TYR A 137 1.59 -4.89 -23.79
CA TYR A 137 1.44 -3.45 -23.96
C TYR A 137 2.16 -2.67 -22.85
N TYR A 138 1.84 -2.91 -21.57
CA TYR A 138 2.47 -2.24 -20.43
C TYR A 138 3.85 -2.79 -20.10
N LYS A 139 4.25 -3.92 -20.68
CA LYS A 139 5.57 -4.54 -20.46
C LYS A 139 5.84 -4.88 -18.99
N VAL A 140 4.81 -5.22 -18.24
CA VAL A 140 4.98 -5.71 -16.87
C VAL A 140 5.82 -6.98 -16.92
N LYS A 141 6.87 -7.03 -16.08
CA LYS A 141 7.79 -8.16 -16.00
C LYS A 141 7.82 -8.70 -14.59
N GLY A 142 7.77 -10.02 -14.47
CA GLY A 142 8.09 -10.71 -13.24
C GLY A 142 9.59 -10.66 -12.98
N GLY A 143 9.98 -10.45 -11.73
CA GLY A 143 11.36 -10.54 -11.24
C GLY A 143 11.48 -11.63 -10.19
N GLU A 144 12.69 -12.12 -9.98
CA GLU A 144 13.00 -12.97 -8.83
C GLU A 144 12.86 -12.16 -7.54
N ILE A 145 12.44 -12.83 -6.46
CA ILE A 145 12.37 -12.20 -5.14
C ILE A 145 13.79 -12.06 -4.61
N VAL A 146 14.31 -10.84 -4.59
CA VAL A 146 15.56 -10.52 -3.93
C VAL A 146 15.21 -9.95 -2.55
N TYR A 147 15.39 -10.75 -1.49
CA TYR A 147 14.94 -10.41 -0.14
C TYR A 147 15.55 -9.11 0.43
N ASP A 148 16.71 -8.69 -0.08
CA ASP A 148 17.38 -7.45 0.32
C ASP A 148 16.79 -6.19 -0.32
N GLN A 149 15.85 -6.34 -1.27
CA GLN A 149 15.21 -5.25 -2.02
C GLN A 149 13.70 -5.21 -1.77
N VAL A 150 13.29 -5.24 -0.50
CA VAL A 150 11.87 -5.22 -0.10
C VAL A 150 11.09 -4.03 -0.72
N ASN A 151 11.79 -2.94 -0.98
CA ASN A 151 11.21 -1.72 -1.58
C ASN A 151 10.68 -1.93 -3.00
N GLU A 152 11.15 -2.96 -3.74
CA GLU A 152 10.70 -3.24 -5.11
C GLU A 152 9.40 -4.07 -5.17
N PHE A 153 8.90 -4.54 -4.02
CA PHE A 153 7.77 -5.48 -3.97
C PHE A 153 6.43 -4.84 -3.62
N THR A 154 6.34 -3.53 -3.71
CA THR A 154 5.10 -2.81 -3.47
C THR A 154 4.37 -2.49 -4.77
N ILE A 155 3.02 -2.38 -4.70
CA ILE A 155 2.21 -2.16 -5.90
C ILE A 155 2.50 -0.81 -6.58
N ASN A 156 2.83 0.24 -5.81
CA ASN A 156 3.22 1.52 -6.38
C ASN A 156 4.52 1.41 -7.21
N LYS A 157 5.52 0.65 -6.73
CA LYS A 157 6.76 0.43 -7.48
C LYS A 157 6.54 -0.43 -8.71
N LEU A 158 5.70 -1.46 -8.64
CA LEU A 158 5.28 -2.21 -9.83
C LEU A 158 4.66 -1.29 -10.89
N LEU A 159 3.77 -0.38 -10.50
CA LEU A 159 3.12 0.55 -11.42
C LEU A 159 4.09 1.56 -12.02
N GLU A 160 5.08 2.03 -11.26
CA GLU A 160 6.12 2.96 -11.71
C GLU A 160 7.13 2.28 -12.65
N THR A 161 7.71 1.16 -12.22
CA THR A 161 8.85 0.53 -12.88
C THR A 161 8.46 -0.55 -13.89
N LYS A 162 7.21 -1.02 -13.83
CA LYS A 162 6.69 -2.18 -14.59
C LYS A 162 7.43 -3.49 -14.24
N LYS A 163 8.10 -3.54 -13.08
CA LYS A 163 8.76 -4.73 -12.55
C LYS A 163 8.13 -5.09 -11.21
N GLY A 164 7.88 -6.37 -10.99
CA GLY A 164 7.33 -6.88 -9.74
C GLY A 164 7.61 -8.37 -9.58
N ASN A 165 7.31 -8.89 -8.41
CA ASN A 165 7.34 -10.32 -8.15
C ASN A 165 5.99 -10.98 -8.46
N ALA A 166 5.90 -12.30 -8.27
CA ALA A 166 4.66 -13.05 -8.50
C ALA A 166 3.49 -12.54 -7.65
N ILE A 167 3.75 -12.09 -6.41
CA ILE A 167 2.71 -11.60 -5.49
C ILE A 167 2.18 -10.24 -5.95
N THR A 168 3.05 -9.25 -6.17
CA THR A 168 2.63 -7.90 -6.57
C THR A 168 1.98 -7.89 -7.94
N THR A 169 2.51 -8.68 -8.89
CA THR A 169 1.91 -8.83 -10.22
C THR A 169 0.56 -9.54 -10.11
N GLY A 170 0.45 -10.56 -9.28
CA GLY A 170 -0.80 -11.27 -9.03
C GLY A 170 -1.86 -10.40 -8.33
N ILE A 171 -1.46 -9.55 -7.38
CA ILE A 171 -2.37 -8.56 -6.76
C ILE A 171 -2.89 -7.58 -7.82
N LEU A 172 -2.02 -7.03 -8.68
CA LEU A 172 -2.45 -6.16 -9.78
C LEU A 172 -3.44 -6.86 -10.71
N TYR A 173 -3.16 -8.14 -11.04
CA TYR A 173 -4.04 -8.95 -11.87
C TYR A 173 -5.43 -9.15 -11.24
N LEU A 174 -5.46 -9.49 -9.94
CA LEU A 174 -6.71 -9.67 -9.18
C LEU A 174 -7.51 -8.37 -9.11
N VAL A 175 -6.87 -7.25 -8.81
CA VAL A 175 -7.50 -5.91 -8.79
C VAL A 175 -8.14 -5.60 -10.14
N LEU A 176 -7.44 -5.85 -11.24
CA LEU A 176 -8.01 -5.62 -12.58
C LEU A 176 -9.19 -6.55 -12.87
N CYS A 177 -9.11 -7.82 -12.49
CA CYS A 177 -10.21 -8.77 -12.63
C CYS A 177 -11.44 -8.32 -11.83
N GLU A 178 -11.25 -7.88 -10.61
CA GLU A 178 -12.34 -7.36 -9.76
C GLU A 178 -12.99 -6.13 -10.39
N LEU A 179 -12.20 -5.14 -10.81
CA LEU A 179 -12.68 -3.91 -11.44
C LEU A 179 -13.37 -4.14 -12.81
N LEU A 180 -13.10 -5.27 -13.47
CA LEU A 180 -13.66 -5.64 -14.76
C LEU A 180 -14.79 -6.69 -14.65
N GLY A 181 -15.08 -7.16 -13.43
CA GLY A 181 -16.08 -8.22 -13.20
C GLY A 181 -15.66 -9.59 -13.74
N VAL A 182 -14.36 -9.85 -13.90
CA VAL A 182 -13.83 -11.15 -14.32
C VAL A 182 -13.63 -12.04 -13.09
N PRO A 183 -14.27 -13.22 -13.00
CA PRO A 183 -14.30 -14.02 -11.78
C PRO A 183 -13.02 -14.83 -11.58
N VAL A 184 -11.91 -14.12 -11.33
CA VAL A 184 -10.61 -14.71 -10.96
C VAL A 184 -10.38 -14.53 -9.48
N LYS A 185 -9.89 -15.57 -8.81
CA LYS A 185 -9.58 -15.58 -7.38
C LYS A 185 -8.20 -16.19 -7.14
N ALA A 186 -7.57 -15.80 -6.02
CA ALA A 186 -6.35 -16.45 -5.57
C ALA A 186 -6.68 -17.85 -4.98
N ILE A 187 -5.86 -18.81 -5.30
CA ILE A 187 -5.95 -20.18 -4.77
C ILE A 187 -4.81 -20.37 -3.75
N GLY A 188 -5.19 -20.70 -2.52
CA GLY A 188 -4.22 -20.91 -1.44
C GLY A 188 -3.48 -22.23 -1.58
N ILE A 189 -2.31 -22.23 -2.21
CA ILE A 189 -1.39 -23.35 -2.27
C ILE A 189 -0.09 -22.97 -1.55
N PRO A 190 0.43 -23.80 -0.64
CA PRO A 190 1.68 -23.49 0.04
C PRO A 190 2.81 -23.16 -0.95
N GLN A 191 3.54 -22.10 -0.69
CA GLN A 191 4.70 -21.65 -1.47
C GLN A 191 4.42 -21.26 -2.95
N GLN A 192 3.15 -21.21 -3.35
CA GLN A 192 2.78 -20.82 -4.72
C GLN A 192 1.67 -19.77 -4.71
N PHE A 193 1.78 -18.76 -5.56
CA PHE A 193 0.72 -17.79 -5.80
C PHE A 193 0.03 -18.14 -7.13
N ILE A 194 -1.11 -18.79 -7.01
CA ILE A 194 -1.87 -19.28 -8.17
C ILE A 194 -3.21 -18.54 -8.24
N LEU A 195 -3.60 -18.18 -9.46
CA LEU A 195 -4.90 -17.58 -9.76
C LEU A 195 -5.76 -18.57 -10.52
N GLY A 196 -7.03 -18.68 -10.15
CA GLY A 196 -8.01 -19.53 -10.81
C GLY A 196 -9.21 -18.74 -11.33
N TYR A 197 -9.73 -19.13 -12.48
CA TYR A 197 -10.98 -18.62 -13.02
C TYR A 197 -12.15 -19.47 -12.50
N PHE A 198 -13.16 -18.83 -11.91
CA PHE A 198 -14.32 -19.48 -11.33
C PHE A 198 -15.58 -19.08 -12.08
N SER A 199 -16.09 -19.97 -12.96
CA SER A 199 -17.38 -19.76 -13.61
C SER A 199 -18.52 -19.92 -12.60
N SER A 200 -19.54 -19.07 -12.71
CA SER A 200 -20.75 -19.16 -11.86
C SER A 200 -21.43 -20.53 -11.89
N ASN A 201 -21.24 -21.32 -12.95
CA ASN A 201 -21.78 -22.67 -13.06
C ASN A 201 -21.02 -23.72 -12.23
N ASN A 202 -19.85 -23.42 -11.67
CA ASN A 202 -19.03 -24.35 -10.90
C ASN A 202 -19.11 -24.10 -9.37
N LEU A 203 -19.79 -23.06 -8.92
CA LEU A 203 -19.91 -22.74 -7.49
C LEU A 203 -20.93 -23.61 -6.76
N GLU A 204 -21.88 -24.24 -7.47
CA GLU A 204 -22.86 -25.15 -6.88
C GLU A 204 -22.32 -26.56 -6.56
N ALA A 205 -21.15 -26.91 -7.09
CA ALA A 205 -20.59 -28.27 -6.93
C ALA A 205 -19.61 -28.43 -5.75
N SER A 206 -19.19 -27.34 -5.08
CA SER A 206 -18.16 -27.39 -4.04
C SER A 206 -18.65 -27.29 -2.59
N ASP A 207 -19.94 -27.04 -2.35
CA ASP A 207 -20.48 -26.90 -1.00
C ASP A 207 -20.92 -28.21 -0.32
N THR A 208 -20.69 -29.37 -0.94
CA THR A 208 -21.15 -30.66 -0.38
C THR A 208 -20.03 -31.62 0.07
N SER A 209 -18.78 -31.18 0.20
CA SER A 209 -17.71 -32.10 0.60
C SER A 209 -16.75 -31.56 1.67
N SER A 210 -17.28 -30.95 2.73
CA SER A 210 -16.46 -30.68 3.93
C SER A 210 -17.23 -30.99 5.19
N LEU A 211 -17.56 -32.25 5.37
CA LEU A 211 -17.90 -32.85 6.66
C LEU A 211 -17.54 -34.34 6.62
N CYS A 212 -16.32 -34.65 6.97
CA CYS A 212 -15.88 -35.87 7.65
C CYS A 212 -14.51 -35.64 8.28
#